data_7f7aef3537a5d7963c2d472043ec7434
#
_entry.id   7f7aef3537a5d7963c2d472043ec7434
#
_cell.length_a   1.000
_cell.length_b   1.000
_cell.length_c   1.000
_cell.angle_alpha   90.00
_cell.angle_beta   90.00
_cell.angle_gamma   90.00
#
_symmetry.space_group_name_H-M   'P 1'
#
loop_
_entity.id
_entity.type
_entity.pdbx_description
1 polymer ?
#
loop_
_entity_poly.entity_id
_entity_poly.type
_entity_poly.pdbx_seq_one_letter_code
_entity_poly.pdbx_strand_id
1 'polypeptide(L)'
;MSIHNKLRITLVALFVFIIGLVGLNFATFAQLDGDAPAVNASGSLRMRAYQLAWLSARMVSADAGEAAELRRTMMAQIEMYDRILAGLRRGDAELGLRPASDEALKEQLRTLQPLWEEYRTHVFAVAGAVGTEEKYETNAVVAAEVEDYVTEVDKLVSAYDNASQAKISVSKKIGVGVIVLAFLVFAVSSYCIIMEVLRPIAALTVSFREVAGREADLTQRLTAKRLDEIGRIVQSFNTFVGELRQIMRSAQACATEVAGLSDTMWRASVENSKAVEYNAVAITNVAAHASEQDENIQ
;
A
#
# COMPACT_ATOMS: atom_id res chain seq x y z
N MET A 1 21.76 13.56 -7.24
CA MET A 1 21.22 12.16 -7.27
C MET A 1 20.33 12.05 -8.49
N SER A 2 20.54 11.04 -9.33
CA SER A 2 19.77 10.78 -10.55
C SER A 2 18.28 10.61 -10.24
N ILE A 3 17.38 11.07 -11.12
CA ILE A 3 15.92 10.86 -11.00
C ILE A 3 15.59 9.38 -10.96
N HIS A 4 16.30 8.59 -11.80
CA HIS A 4 16.18 7.14 -11.80
C HIS A 4 16.45 6.54 -10.41
N ASN A 5 17.50 6.98 -9.72
CA ASN A 5 17.79 6.49 -8.37
C ASN A 5 16.77 6.95 -7.33
N LYS A 6 16.26 8.18 -7.44
CA LYS A 6 15.19 8.68 -6.54
C LYS A 6 13.91 7.88 -6.72
N LEU A 7 13.48 7.69 -7.96
CA LEU A 7 12.28 6.90 -8.28
C LEU A 7 12.42 5.45 -7.81
N ARG A 8 13.59 4.85 -8.04
CA ARG A 8 13.90 3.49 -7.57
C ARG A 8 13.86 3.37 -6.06
N ILE A 9 14.44 4.31 -5.32
CA ILE A 9 14.41 4.33 -3.85
C ILE A 9 12.97 4.50 -3.35
N THR A 10 12.19 5.40 -3.95
CA THR A 10 10.79 5.60 -3.58
C THR A 10 9.96 4.34 -3.81
N LEU A 11 10.12 3.68 -4.96
CA LEU A 11 9.44 2.42 -5.27
C LEU A 11 9.85 1.29 -4.33
N VAL A 12 11.16 1.15 -4.05
CA VAL A 12 11.66 0.14 -3.11
C VAL A 12 11.14 0.40 -1.70
N ALA A 13 11.16 1.67 -1.25
CA ALA A 13 10.63 2.04 0.06
C ALA A 13 9.12 1.72 0.17
N LEU A 14 8.34 2.02 -0.85
CA LEU A 14 6.90 1.70 -0.91
C LEU A 14 6.68 0.18 -0.89
N PHE A 15 7.48 -0.58 -1.64
CA PHE A 15 7.38 -2.04 -1.70
C PHE A 15 7.72 -2.69 -0.35
N VAL A 16 8.82 -2.26 0.29
CA VAL A 16 9.20 -2.73 1.63
C VAL A 16 8.12 -2.39 2.66
N PHE A 17 7.51 -1.20 2.54
CA PHE A 17 6.42 -0.79 3.41
C PHE A 17 5.18 -1.68 3.24
N ILE A 18 4.79 -2.00 2.00
CA ILE A 18 3.65 -2.90 1.71
C ILE A 18 3.92 -4.29 2.27
N ILE A 19 5.14 -4.84 2.09
CA ILE A 19 5.51 -6.14 2.67
C ILE A 19 5.43 -6.11 4.21
N GLY A 20 5.92 -5.04 4.82
CA GLY A 20 5.83 -4.84 6.27
C GLY A 20 4.38 -4.81 6.77
N LEU A 21 3.49 -4.12 6.04
CA LEU A 21 2.05 -4.05 6.34
C LEU A 21 1.36 -5.41 6.22
N VAL A 22 1.64 -6.14 5.16
CA VAL A 22 1.11 -7.50 4.94
C VAL A 22 1.64 -8.45 6.03
N GLY A 23 2.93 -8.38 6.35
CA GLY A 23 3.54 -9.19 7.42
C GLY A 23 2.94 -8.90 8.79
N LEU A 24 2.71 -7.63 9.13
CA LEU A 24 2.06 -7.22 10.37
C LEU A 24 0.63 -7.75 10.45
N ASN A 25 -0.12 -7.64 9.35
CA ASN A 25 -1.50 -8.15 9.26
C ASN A 25 -1.52 -9.67 9.47
N PHE A 26 -0.62 -10.41 8.80
CA PHE A 26 -0.52 -11.86 8.95
C PHE A 26 -0.15 -12.26 10.38
N ALA A 27 0.82 -11.59 11.01
CA ALA A 27 1.19 -11.83 12.40
C ALA A 27 0.03 -11.59 13.38
N THR A 28 -0.78 -10.56 13.13
CA THR A 28 -1.98 -10.26 13.93
C THR A 28 -3.04 -11.34 13.78
N PHE A 29 -3.34 -11.79 12.57
CA PHE A 29 -4.28 -12.88 12.33
C PHE A 29 -3.81 -14.18 13.00
N ALA A 30 -2.52 -14.50 12.89
CA ALA A 30 -1.95 -15.69 13.53
C ALA A 30 -2.04 -15.67 15.07
N GLN A 31 -2.04 -14.51 15.70
CA GLN A 31 -2.28 -14.38 17.14
C GLN A 31 -3.75 -14.57 17.51
N LEU A 32 -4.68 -14.02 16.74
CA LEU A 32 -6.12 -14.10 16.99
C LEU A 32 -6.68 -15.51 16.73
N ASP A 33 -6.10 -16.25 15.80
CA ASP A 33 -6.52 -17.60 15.43
C ASP A 33 -6.43 -18.60 16.59
N GLY A 34 -5.56 -18.35 17.59
CA GLY A 34 -5.42 -19.15 18.79
C GLY A 34 -6.36 -18.77 19.95
N ASP A 35 -7.02 -17.60 19.90
CA ASP A 35 -7.88 -17.12 20.98
C ASP A 35 -9.32 -17.62 20.85
N ALA A 36 -9.83 -17.77 19.62
CA ALA A 36 -11.20 -18.24 19.37
C ALA A 36 -11.50 -19.64 19.94
N PRO A 37 -10.64 -20.67 19.77
CA PRO A 37 -10.82 -21.97 20.42
C PRO A 37 -10.86 -21.86 21.94
N ALA A 38 -10.03 -21.02 22.56
CA ALA A 38 -9.99 -20.85 24.01
C ALA A 38 -11.26 -20.19 24.56
N VAL A 39 -11.78 -19.15 23.90
CA VAL A 39 -13.05 -18.51 24.25
C VAL A 39 -14.21 -19.52 24.13
N ASN A 40 -14.24 -20.30 23.04
CA ASN A 40 -15.29 -21.30 22.84
C ASN A 40 -15.19 -22.45 23.84
N ALA A 41 -13.98 -22.94 24.13
CA ALA A 41 -13.74 -23.98 25.11
C ALA A 41 -14.13 -23.53 26.53
N SER A 42 -13.75 -22.32 26.95
CA SER A 42 -14.16 -21.77 28.25
C SER A 42 -15.68 -21.63 28.36
N GLY A 43 -16.36 -21.15 27.28
CA GLY A 43 -17.82 -21.08 27.22
C GLY A 43 -18.48 -22.47 27.31
N SER A 44 -17.85 -23.54 26.77
CA SER A 44 -18.36 -24.90 26.85
C SER A 44 -18.30 -25.48 28.25
N LEU A 45 -17.39 -25.02 29.14
CA LEU A 45 -17.34 -25.41 30.54
C LEU A 45 -18.64 -25.06 31.27
N ARG A 46 -19.16 -23.87 31.04
CA ARG A 46 -20.45 -23.42 31.60
C ARG A 46 -21.60 -24.34 31.20
N MET A 47 -21.71 -24.64 29.89
CA MET A 47 -22.75 -25.53 29.37
C MET A 47 -22.61 -26.94 30.05
N ARG A 48 -21.40 -27.47 30.18
CA ARG A 48 -21.15 -28.77 30.78
C ARG A 48 -21.47 -28.79 32.26
N ALA A 49 -21.20 -27.72 33.01
CA ALA A 49 -21.58 -27.62 34.42
C ALA A 49 -23.11 -27.74 34.58
N TYR A 50 -23.91 -27.00 33.81
CA TYR A 50 -25.36 -27.14 33.82
C TYR A 50 -25.82 -28.54 33.34
N GLN A 51 -25.17 -29.09 32.32
CA GLN A 51 -25.49 -30.45 31.85
C GLN A 51 -25.24 -31.50 32.92
N LEU A 52 -24.16 -31.38 33.70
CA LEU A 52 -23.90 -32.28 34.83
C LEU A 52 -24.94 -32.12 35.92
N ALA A 53 -25.38 -30.91 36.28
CA ALA A 53 -26.47 -30.69 37.21
C ALA A 53 -27.79 -31.31 36.73
N TRP A 54 -28.12 -31.15 35.43
CA TRP A 54 -29.29 -31.72 34.82
C TRP A 54 -29.23 -33.26 34.84
N LEU A 55 -28.09 -33.87 34.49
CA LEU A 55 -27.86 -35.31 34.54
C LEU A 55 -28.01 -35.83 35.97
N SER A 56 -27.47 -35.10 36.99
CA SER A 56 -27.62 -35.41 38.40
C SER A 56 -29.08 -35.41 38.82
N ALA A 57 -29.88 -34.42 38.44
CA ALA A 57 -31.31 -34.37 38.71
C ALA A 57 -32.09 -35.57 38.07
N ARG A 58 -31.71 -35.91 36.83
CA ARG A 58 -32.31 -37.07 36.13
C ARG A 58 -31.98 -38.42 36.82
N MET A 59 -30.78 -38.51 37.42
CA MET A 59 -30.33 -39.71 38.12
C MET A 59 -31.22 -40.08 39.31
N VAL A 60 -31.88 -39.07 39.95
CA VAL A 60 -32.71 -39.28 41.13
C VAL A 60 -33.91 -40.19 40.80
N SER A 61 -34.56 -40.00 39.65
CA SER A 61 -35.77 -40.75 39.24
C SER A 61 -35.49 -41.87 38.23
N ALA A 62 -34.24 -42.09 37.86
CA ALA A 62 -33.84 -43.07 36.86
C ALA A 62 -33.96 -44.51 37.36
N ASP A 63 -34.50 -45.39 36.52
CA ASP A 63 -34.41 -46.84 36.76
C ASP A 63 -32.99 -47.39 36.58
N ALA A 64 -32.76 -48.64 36.85
CA ALA A 64 -31.40 -49.23 36.82
C ALA A 64 -30.75 -49.18 35.44
N GLY A 65 -31.51 -49.28 34.35
CA GLY A 65 -31.01 -49.22 32.97
C GLY A 65 -30.67 -47.78 32.57
N GLU A 66 -31.58 -46.85 32.80
CA GLU A 66 -31.37 -45.40 32.54
C GLU A 66 -30.23 -44.86 33.42
N ALA A 67 -30.14 -45.25 34.69
CA ALA A 67 -29.06 -44.82 35.57
C ALA A 67 -27.68 -45.25 35.09
N ALA A 68 -27.52 -46.41 34.46
CA ALA A 68 -26.25 -46.84 33.87
C ALA A 68 -25.84 -46.00 32.67
N GLU A 69 -26.79 -45.58 31.83
CA GLU A 69 -26.52 -44.71 30.67
C GLU A 69 -26.22 -43.28 31.12
N LEU A 70 -26.99 -42.72 32.05
CA LEU A 70 -26.72 -41.40 32.65
C LEU A 70 -25.35 -41.33 33.27
N ARG A 71 -24.96 -42.38 34.02
CA ARG A 71 -23.64 -42.46 34.62
C ARG A 71 -22.50 -42.43 33.58
N ARG A 72 -22.64 -43.16 32.45
CA ARG A 72 -21.67 -43.14 31.35
C ARG A 72 -21.56 -41.73 30.76
N THR A 73 -22.71 -41.07 30.54
CA THR A 73 -22.77 -39.70 30.00
C THR A 73 -22.12 -38.69 30.95
N MET A 74 -22.41 -38.80 32.27
CA MET A 74 -21.77 -37.95 33.29
C MET A 74 -20.25 -38.10 33.28
N MET A 75 -19.75 -39.35 33.25
CA MET A 75 -18.29 -39.62 33.21
C MET A 75 -17.64 -38.99 31.96
N ALA A 76 -18.25 -39.15 30.79
CA ALA A 76 -17.76 -38.55 29.56
C ALA A 76 -17.75 -37.01 29.62
N GLN A 77 -18.75 -36.37 30.24
CA GLN A 77 -18.79 -34.95 30.43
C GLN A 77 -17.72 -34.46 31.40
N ILE A 78 -17.50 -35.17 32.51
CA ILE A 78 -16.44 -34.86 33.45
C ILE A 78 -15.05 -34.97 32.80
N GLU A 79 -14.79 -36.06 32.08
CA GLU A 79 -13.52 -36.27 31.37
C GLU A 79 -13.24 -35.16 30.38
N MET A 80 -14.26 -34.75 29.59
CA MET A 80 -14.12 -33.63 28.64
C MET A 80 -13.92 -32.31 29.38
N TYR A 81 -14.59 -32.09 30.50
CA TYR A 81 -14.38 -30.91 31.35
C TYR A 81 -12.93 -30.84 31.84
N ASP A 82 -12.42 -31.91 32.43
CA ASP A 82 -11.04 -32.03 32.89
C ASP A 82 -10.04 -31.75 31.74
N ARG A 83 -10.30 -32.34 30.58
CA ARG A 83 -9.48 -32.14 29.40
C ARG A 83 -9.43 -30.66 28.93
N ILE A 84 -10.61 -30.03 28.89
CA ILE A 84 -10.69 -28.60 28.49
C ILE A 84 -9.94 -27.73 29.51
N LEU A 85 -10.16 -27.91 30.80
CA LEU A 85 -9.51 -27.15 31.85
C LEU A 85 -7.99 -27.34 31.84
N ALA A 86 -7.51 -28.56 31.64
CA ALA A 86 -6.09 -28.89 31.48
C ALA A 86 -5.53 -28.24 30.18
N GLY A 87 -6.29 -28.32 29.07
CA GLY A 87 -5.92 -27.74 27.80
C GLY A 87 -5.80 -26.20 27.83
N LEU A 88 -6.69 -25.51 28.54
CA LEU A 88 -6.59 -24.06 28.76
C LEU A 88 -5.34 -23.67 29.58
N ARG A 89 -4.88 -24.57 30.48
CA ARG A 89 -3.67 -24.35 31.31
C ARG A 89 -2.38 -24.68 30.59
N ARG A 90 -2.32 -25.81 29.87
CA ARG A 90 -1.08 -26.41 29.34
C ARG A 90 -1.02 -26.47 27.83
N GLY A 91 -2.14 -26.20 27.16
CA GLY A 91 -2.37 -26.42 25.73
C GLY A 91 -2.92 -27.82 25.45
N ASP A 92 -3.71 -27.95 24.39
CA ASP A 92 -4.19 -29.20 23.79
C ASP A 92 -4.29 -28.98 22.28
N ALA A 93 -3.43 -29.65 21.51
CA ALA A 93 -3.36 -29.46 20.07
C ALA A 93 -4.61 -29.95 19.32
N GLU A 94 -5.26 -31.04 19.82
CA GLU A 94 -6.48 -31.58 19.21
C GLU A 94 -7.68 -30.64 19.42
N LEU A 95 -7.72 -29.95 20.57
CA LEU A 95 -8.73 -28.92 20.84
C LEU A 95 -8.34 -27.54 20.30
N GLY A 96 -7.16 -27.39 19.68
CA GLY A 96 -6.63 -26.11 19.20
C GLY A 96 -6.30 -25.12 20.32
N LEU A 97 -6.15 -25.59 21.55
CA LEU A 97 -5.93 -24.75 22.73
C LEU A 97 -4.45 -24.44 22.91
N ARG A 98 -4.13 -23.18 23.11
CA ARG A 98 -2.81 -22.71 23.56
C ARG A 98 -2.82 -22.47 25.06
N PRO A 99 -1.67 -22.63 25.75
CA PRO A 99 -1.58 -22.31 27.18
C PRO A 99 -1.94 -20.85 27.43
N ALA A 100 -2.65 -20.58 28.52
CA ALA A 100 -2.93 -19.20 28.94
C ALA A 100 -1.62 -18.42 29.11
N SER A 101 -1.47 -17.34 28.36
CA SER A 101 -0.27 -16.47 28.37
C SER A 101 -0.41 -15.30 29.34
N ASP A 102 -1.63 -14.85 29.60
CA ASP A 102 -1.96 -13.73 30.47
C ASP A 102 -2.02 -14.16 31.93
N GLU A 103 -1.44 -13.36 32.84
CA GLU A 103 -1.41 -13.69 34.25
C GLU A 103 -2.81 -13.63 34.90
N ALA A 104 -3.68 -12.74 34.39
CA ALA A 104 -5.08 -12.71 34.84
C ALA A 104 -5.84 -13.99 34.50
N LEU A 105 -5.61 -14.56 33.28
CA LEU A 105 -6.18 -15.83 32.88
C LEU A 105 -5.65 -16.99 33.70
N LYS A 106 -4.36 -17.03 33.99
CA LYS A 106 -3.76 -18.04 34.85
C LYS A 106 -4.31 -18.01 36.25
N GLU A 107 -4.53 -16.82 36.80
CA GLU A 107 -5.11 -16.66 38.13
C GLU A 107 -6.57 -17.12 38.17
N GLN A 108 -7.39 -16.79 37.16
CA GLN A 108 -8.76 -17.31 37.07
C GLN A 108 -8.78 -18.84 36.96
N LEU A 109 -7.86 -19.45 36.19
CA LEU A 109 -7.72 -20.91 36.10
C LEU A 109 -7.27 -21.55 37.39
N ARG A 110 -6.42 -20.89 38.18
CA ARG A 110 -6.01 -21.34 39.54
C ARG A 110 -7.19 -21.31 40.51
N THR A 111 -7.98 -20.24 40.46
CA THR A 111 -9.16 -20.09 41.33
C THR A 111 -10.25 -21.12 40.99
N LEU A 112 -10.48 -21.35 39.70
CA LEU A 112 -11.51 -22.31 39.26
C LEU A 112 -11.17 -23.76 39.53
N GLN A 113 -9.88 -24.12 39.57
CA GLN A 113 -9.45 -25.52 39.73
C GLN A 113 -9.99 -26.20 41.03
N PRO A 114 -9.82 -25.64 42.24
CA PRO A 114 -10.37 -26.23 43.44
C PRO A 114 -11.90 -26.28 43.46
N LEU A 115 -12.56 -25.24 42.93
CA LEU A 115 -14.02 -25.22 42.84
C LEU A 115 -14.55 -26.34 41.90
N TRP A 116 -13.82 -26.61 40.81
CA TRP A 116 -14.15 -27.74 39.94
C TRP A 116 -13.96 -29.07 40.65
N GLU A 117 -12.89 -29.25 41.42
CA GLU A 117 -12.63 -30.49 42.15
C GLU A 117 -13.71 -30.76 43.18
N GLU A 118 -14.20 -29.74 43.88
CA GLU A 118 -15.32 -29.81 44.80
C GLU A 118 -16.63 -30.18 44.08
N TYR A 119 -17.01 -29.38 43.08
CA TYR A 119 -18.23 -29.62 42.28
C TYR A 119 -18.23 -31.00 41.62
N ARG A 120 -17.11 -31.41 41.05
CA ARG A 120 -16.91 -32.77 40.48
C ARG A 120 -17.09 -33.86 41.51
N THR A 121 -16.64 -33.67 42.73
CA THR A 121 -16.80 -34.64 43.82
C THR A 121 -18.28 -34.85 44.19
N HIS A 122 -19.05 -33.78 44.24
CA HIS A 122 -20.50 -33.87 44.49
C HIS A 122 -21.25 -34.50 43.31
N VAL A 123 -20.87 -34.24 42.08
CA VAL A 123 -21.41 -34.92 40.88
C VAL A 123 -21.09 -36.42 40.93
N PHE A 124 -19.87 -36.79 41.32
CA PHE A 124 -19.49 -38.21 41.51
C PHE A 124 -20.31 -38.89 42.62
N ALA A 125 -20.62 -38.18 43.72
CA ALA A 125 -21.46 -38.71 44.79
C ALA A 125 -22.85 -39.10 44.27
N VAL A 126 -23.47 -38.24 43.43
CA VAL A 126 -24.75 -38.55 42.76
C VAL A 126 -24.64 -39.79 41.88
N ALA A 127 -23.56 -39.91 41.10
CA ALA A 127 -23.33 -41.05 40.21
C ALA A 127 -23.10 -42.36 40.97
N GLY A 128 -22.57 -42.26 42.19
CA GLY A 128 -22.30 -43.41 43.06
C GLY A 128 -23.44 -43.84 43.99
N ALA A 129 -24.43 -42.96 44.23
CA ALA A 129 -25.55 -43.20 45.14
C ALA A 129 -26.44 -44.35 44.71
N VAL A 130 -26.79 -45.24 45.66
CA VAL A 130 -27.53 -46.47 45.39
C VAL A 130 -29.03 -46.34 45.74
N GLY A 131 -29.36 -45.66 46.84
CA GLY A 131 -30.73 -45.46 47.30
C GLY A 131 -31.37 -44.20 46.75
N THR A 132 -32.71 -44.15 46.67
CA THR A 132 -33.44 -42.94 46.18
C THR A 132 -33.21 -41.73 47.08
N GLU A 133 -33.17 -41.97 48.42
CA GLU A 133 -32.95 -40.90 49.39
C GLU A 133 -31.55 -40.33 49.28
N GLU A 134 -30.50 -41.18 49.17
CA GLU A 134 -29.11 -40.79 48.97
C GLU A 134 -28.91 -40.02 47.65
N LYS A 135 -29.58 -40.47 46.58
CA LYS A 135 -29.56 -39.75 45.30
C LYS A 135 -30.19 -38.36 45.43
N TYR A 136 -31.29 -38.24 46.16
CA TYR A 136 -31.97 -36.98 46.39
C TYR A 136 -31.10 -36.01 47.17
N GLU A 137 -30.50 -36.48 48.29
CA GLU A 137 -29.63 -35.66 49.14
C GLU A 137 -28.40 -35.17 48.38
N THR A 138 -27.70 -36.09 47.68
CA THR A 138 -26.49 -35.73 46.91
C THR A 138 -26.80 -34.78 45.72
N ASN A 139 -27.94 -35.00 45.04
CA ASN A 139 -28.37 -34.08 44.00
C ASN A 139 -28.74 -32.69 44.54
N ALA A 140 -29.33 -32.59 45.74
CA ALA A 140 -29.64 -31.32 46.35
C ALA A 140 -28.42 -30.43 46.56
N VAL A 141 -27.24 -31.02 46.88
CA VAL A 141 -25.96 -30.34 46.97
C VAL A 141 -25.55 -29.78 45.59
N VAL A 142 -25.53 -30.65 44.56
CA VAL A 142 -25.18 -30.22 43.18
C VAL A 142 -26.10 -29.11 42.69
N ALA A 143 -27.40 -29.24 42.94
CA ALA A 143 -28.40 -28.20 42.53
C ALA A 143 -28.20 -26.88 43.27
N ALA A 144 -27.77 -26.89 44.52
CA ALA A 144 -27.49 -25.67 45.29
C ALA A 144 -26.22 -24.96 44.83
N GLU A 145 -25.20 -25.70 44.39
CA GLU A 145 -23.88 -25.15 44.07
C GLU A 145 -23.71 -24.74 42.63
N VAL A 146 -24.50 -25.29 41.69
CA VAL A 146 -24.28 -25.10 40.24
C VAL A 146 -24.29 -23.64 39.82
N GLU A 147 -25.16 -22.84 40.41
CA GLU A 147 -25.28 -21.39 40.06
C GLU A 147 -24.04 -20.60 40.47
N ASP A 148 -23.58 -20.81 41.71
CA ASP A 148 -22.36 -20.17 42.24
C ASP A 148 -21.13 -20.65 41.46
N TYR A 149 -21.02 -21.96 41.19
CA TYR A 149 -19.95 -22.51 40.39
C TYR A 149 -19.90 -21.95 38.97
N VAL A 150 -21.04 -21.89 38.31
CA VAL A 150 -21.15 -21.33 36.95
C VAL A 150 -20.79 -19.83 36.93
N THR A 151 -21.12 -19.08 37.98
CA THR A 151 -20.71 -17.70 38.12
C THR A 151 -19.17 -17.55 38.09
N GLU A 152 -18.44 -18.45 38.73
CA GLU A 152 -16.96 -18.46 38.66
C GLU A 152 -16.45 -18.87 37.27
N VAL A 153 -17.12 -19.80 36.59
CA VAL A 153 -16.82 -20.14 35.19
C VAL A 153 -17.05 -18.94 34.27
N ASP A 154 -18.10 -18.17 34.47
CA ASP A 154 -18.40 -16.95 33.69
C ASP A 154 -17.34 -15.86 33.85
N LYS A 155 -16.70 -15.75 35.01
CA LYS A 155 -15.54 -14.87 35.20
C LYS A 155 -14.37 -15.31 34.30
N LEU A 156 -14.10 -16.62 34.21
CA LEU A 156 -13.08 -17.15 33.30
C LEU A 156 -13.42 -16.84 31.83
N VAL A 157 -14.69 -17.07 31.41
CA VAL A 157 -15.15 -16.78 30.04
C VAL A 157 -14.95 -15.30 29.72
N SER A 158 -15.38 -14.42 30.65
CA SER A 158 -15.22 -12.96 30.50
C SER A 158 -13.77 -12.54 30.45
N ALA A 159 -12.89 -13.19 31.21
CA ALA A 159 -11.44 -12.92 31.17
C ALA A 159 -10.84 -13.29 29.81
N TYR A 160 -11.22 -14.43 29.21
CA TYR A 160 -10.80 -14.79 27.86
C TYR A 160 -11.33 -13.83 26.78
N ASP A 161 -12.62 -13.44 26.87
CA ASP A 161 -13.20 -12.46 25.94
C ASP A 161 -12.49 -11.10 26.04
N ASN A 162 -12.29 -10.61 27.27
CA ASN A 162 -11.60 -9.34 27.49
C ASN A 162 -10.15 -9.37 27.00
N ALA A 163 -9.42 -10.46 27.22
CA ALA A 163 -8.05 -10.63 26.72
C ALA A 163 -8.00 -10.63 25.17
N SER A 164 -8.94 -11.31 24.54
CA SER A 164 -9.09 -11.32 23.07
C SER A 164 -9.44 -9.93 22.54
N GLN A 165 -10.41 -9.24 23.14
CA GLN A 165 -10.82 -7.89 22.78
C GLN A 165 -9.69 -6.85 22.94
N ALA A 166 -8.88 -6.98 23.99
CA ALA A 166 -7.72 -6.12 24.21
C ALA A 166 -6.70 -6.28 23.08
N LYS A 167 -6.39 -7.51 22.66
CA LYS A 167 -5.49 -7.77 21.50
C LYS A 167 -6.05 -7.20 20.20
N ILE A 168 -7.35 -7.38 19.95
CA ILE A 168 -8.03 -6.81 18.76
C ILE A 168 -7.93 -5.28 18.78
N SER A 169 -8.16 -4.65 19.93
CA SER A 169 -8.09 -3.19 20.07
C SER A 169 -6.69 -2.66 19.79
N VAL A 170 -5.65 -3.29 20.34
CA VAL A 170 -4.24 -2.93 20.06
C VAL A 170 -3.93 -3.09 18.57
N SER A 171 -4.34 -4.22 17.97
CA SER A 171 -4.15 -4.45 16.54
C SER A 171 -4.82 -3.40 15.66
N LYS A 172 -6.07 -3.02 15.97
CA LYS A 172 -6.78 -1.93 15.27
C LYS A 172 -6.02 -0.60 15.37
N LYS A 173 -5.52 -0.23 16.55
CA LYS A 173 -4.74 1.01 16.74
C LYS A 173 -3.44 1.00 15.94
N ILE A 174 -2.71 -0.13 15.95
CA ILE A 174 -1.51 -0.30 15.14
C ILE A 174 -1.86 -0.20 13.64
N GLY A 175 -2.92 -0.87 13.19
CA GLY A 175 -3.39 -0.83 11.80
C GLY A 175 -3.71 0.59 11.33
N VAL A 176 -4.42 1.38 12.13
CA VAL A 176 -4.70 2.79 11.83
C VAL A 176 -3.41 3.60 11.75
N GLY A 177 -2.48 3.42 12.69
CA GLY A 177 -1.17 4.10 12.68
C GLY A 177 -0.37 3.79 11.41
N VAL A 178 -0.37 2.54 10.96
CA VAL A 178 0.30 2.10 9.74
C VAL A 178 -0.36 2.73 8.49
N ILE A 179 -1.68 2.81 8.43
CA ILE A 179 -2.41 3.47 7.32
C ILE A 179 -2.06 4.96 7.25
N VAL A 180 -2.03 5.66 8.38
CA VAL A 180 -1.64 7.07 8.43
C VAL A 180 -0.20 7.27 7.96
N LEU A 181 0.72 6.41 8.40
CA LEU A 181 2.11 6.45 7.96
C LEU A 181 2.24 6.19 6.45
N ALA A 182 1.48 5.22 5.91
CA ALA A 182 1.41 4.95 4.48
C ALA A 182 0.98 6.17 3.69
N PHE A 183 -0.07 6.83 4.15
CA PHE A 183 -0.59 8.04 3.50
C PHE A 183 0.44 9.18 3.52
N LEU A 184 1.16 9.38 4.62
CA LEU A 184 2.24 10.37 4.71
C LEU A 184 3.37 10.07 3.72
N VAL A 185 3.84 8.83 3.68
CA VAL A 185 4.89 8.40 2.73
C VAL A 185 4.43 8.61 1.29
N PHE A 186 3.18 8.25 0.97
CA PHE A 186 2.60 8.48 -0.35
C PHE A 186 2.52 9.96 -0.70
N ALA A 187 2.04 10.81 0.21
CA ALA A 187 1.91 12.24 -0.01
C ALA A 187 3.28 12.92 -0.24
N VAL A 188 4.28 12.58 0.58
CA VAL A 188 5.66 13.08 0.43
C VAL A 188 6.26 12.62 -0.90
N SER A 189 6.12 11.35 -1.26
CA SER A 189 6.60 10.78 -2.52
C SER A 189 5.93 11.45 -3.73
N SER A 190 4.62 11.62 -3.69
CA SER A 190 3.84 12.30 -4.73
C SER A 190 4.29 13.76 -4.90
N TYR A 191 4.44 14.49 -3.80
CA TYR A 191 4.94 15.86 -3.81
C TYR A 191 6.34 15.96 -4.45
N CYS A 192 7.26 15.06 -4.06
CA CYS A 192 8.60 15.01 -4.64
C CYS A 192 8.57 14.75 -6.15
N ILE A 193 7.76 13.80 -6.63
CA ILE A 193 7.64 13.48 -8.05
C ILE A 193 7.09 14.69 -8.83
N ILE A 194 6.04 15.34 -8.32
CA ILE A 194 5.43 16.51 -8.98
C ILE A 194 6.45 17.65 -9.09
N MET A 195 7.15 17.97 -8.00
CA MET A 195 8.09 19.10 -7.95
C MET A 195 9.40 18.85 -8.69
N GLU A 196 9.89 17.62 -8.65
CA GLU A 196 11.22 17.28 -9.17
C GLU A 196 11.19 16.73 -10.60
N VAL A 197 10.06 16.20 -11.06
CA VAL A 197 9.95 15.57 -12.38
C VAL A 197 8.90 16.26 -13.25
N LEU A 198 7.63 16.29 -12.80
CA LEU A 198 6.55 16.76 -13.64
C LEU A 198 6.66 18.25 -14.01
N ARG A 199 6.92 19.11 -13.02
CA ARG A 199 7.03 20.56 -13.27
C ARG A 199 8.17 20.93 -14.22
N PRO A 200 9.41 20.43 -14.08
CA PRO A 200 10.46 20.70 -15.06
C PRO A 200 10.14 20.19 -16.47
N ILE A 201 9.53 19.01 -16.60
CA ILE A 201 9.13 18.47 -17.90
C ILE A 201 8.03 19.35 -18.54
N ALA A 202 7.06 19.80 -17.76
CA ALA A 202 6.03 20.71 -18.24
C ALA A 202 6.62 22.04 -18.72
N ALA A 203 7.58 22.61 -18.00
CA ALA A 203 8.29 23.83 -18.41
C ALA A 203 9.06 23.63 -19.72
N LEU A 204 9.77 22.49 -19.88
CA LEU A 204 10.42 22.12 -21.14
C LEU A 204 9.42 22.05 -22.29
N THR A 205 8.29 21.39 -22.08
CA THR A 205 7.25 21.26 -23.12
C THR A 205 6.73 22.62 -23.59
N VAL A 206 6.52 23.56 -22.67
CA VAL A 206 6.09 24.93 -22.99
C VAL A 206 7.16 25.62 -23.83
N SER A 207 8.43 25.60 -23.40
CA SER A 207 9.53 26.25 -24.13
C SER A 207 9.79 25.63 -25.50
N PHE A 208 9.67 24.31 -25.65
CA PHE A 208 9.71 23.67 -26.98
C PHE A 208 8.59 24.16 -27.90
N ARG A 209 7.39 24.34 -27.36
CA ARG A 209 6.23 24.84 -28.13
C ARG A 209 6.44 26.30 -28.58
N GLU A 210 7.04 27.13 -27.73
CA GLU A 210 7.37 28.54 -28.06
C GLU A 210 8.43 28.64 -29.15
N VAL A 211 9.50 27.80 -29.08
CA VAL A 211 10.52 27.72 -30.12
C VAL A 211 9.97 27.14 -31.45
N ALA A 212 9.03 26.21 -31.40
CA ALA A 212 8.41 25.60 -32.57
C ALA A 212 7.25 26.43 -33.16
N GLY A 213 6.79 27.46 -32.45
CA GLY A 213 5.67 28.32 -32.86
C GLY A 213 6.04 29.37 -33.92
N ARG A 214 5.02 30.09 -34.42
CA ARG A 214 5.19 31.10 -35.48
C ARG A 214 6.09 32.30 -35.10
N GLU A 215 6.24 32.59 -33.82
CA GLU A 215 7.08 33.69 -33.29
C GLU A 215 8.35 33.15 -32.59
N ALA A 216 8.93 32.09 -33.12
CA ALA A 216 10.09 31.35 -32.56
C ALA A 216 11.06 32.24 -31.75
N ASP A 217 10.78 32.41 -30.45
CA ASP A 217 11.65 33.19 -29.57
C ASP A 217 12.89 32.39 -29.18
N LEU A 218 13.97 32.57 -29.93
CA LEU A 218 15.25 31.94 -29.71
C LEU A 218 16.06 32.59 -28.57
N THR A 219 15.50 33.59 -27.88
CA THR A 219 16.23 34.26 -26.77
C THR A 219 16.04 33.57 -25.43
N GLN A 220 15.00 32.79 -25.29
CA GLN A 220 14.68 32.09 -24.05
C GLN A 220 15.76 31.10 -23.65
N ARG A 221 16.04 31.01 -22.34
CA ARG A 221 16.95 30.06 -21.73
C ARG A 221 16.30 29.45 -20.52
N LEU A 222 16.37 28.12 -20.41
CA LEU A 222 15.93 27.37 -19.24
C LEU A 222 17.04 27.31 -18.21
N THR A 223 16.70 27.53 -16.94
CA THR A 223 17.65 27.43 -15.83
C THR A 223 17.72 25.99 -15.31
N ALA A 224 18.89 25.35 -15.46
CA ALA A 224 19.16 24.06 -14.87
C ALA A 224 19.61 24.26 -13.41
N LYS A 225 18.71 24.10 -12.44
CA LYS A 225 19.05 24.14 -11.01
C LYS A 225 19.70 22.85 -10.50
N ARG A 226 19.83 21.80 -11.31
CA ARG A 226 20.29 20.47 -10.93
C ARG A 226 21.20 19.83 -11.97
N LEU A 227 22.09 18.94 -11.48
CA LEU A 227 23.00 18.15 -12.31
C LEU A 227 22.47 16.71 -12.50
N ASP A 228 21.15 16.56 -12.64
CA ASP A 228 20.48 15.28 -12.91
C ASP A 228 20.09 15.17 -14.39
N GLU A 229 19.31 14.15 -14.76
CA GLU A 229 18.87 13.89 -16.13
C GLU A 229 18.08 15.07 -16.71
N ILE A 230 17.24 15.71 -15.89
CA ILE A 230 16.50 16.92 -16.32
C ILE A 230 17.46 18.07 -16.56
N GLY A 231 18.47 18.26 -15.71
CA GLY A 231 19.50 19.28 -15.91
C GLY A 231 20.25 19.08 -17.23
N ARG A 232 20.57 17.84 -17.61
CA ARG A 232 21.20 17.51 -18.91
C ARG A 232 20.25 17.82 -20.08
N ILE A 233 18.98 17.49 -19.98
CA ILE A 233 17.98 17.83 -21.03
C ILE A 233 17.88 19.34 -21.18
N VAL A 234 17.82 20.12 -20.07
CA VAL A 234 17.83 21.57 -20.09
C VAL A 234 19.09 22.12 -20.78
N GLN A 235 20.26 21.57 -20.49
CA GLN A 235 21.51 21.97 -21.10
C GLN A 235 21.51 21.68 -22.61
N SER A 236 21.10 20.48 -23.03
CA SER A 236 20.97 20.11 -24.44
C SER A 236 19.99 21.01 -25.19
N PHE A 237 18.85 21.34 -24.56
CA PHE A 237 17.89 22.29 -25.11
C PHE A 237 18.52 23.68 -25.32
N ASN A 238 19.23 24.23 -24.32
CA ASN A 238 19.88 25.52 -24.44
C ASN A 238 20.96 25.55 -25.53
N THR A 239 21.71 24.44 -25.69
CA THR A 239 22.69 24.28 -26.78
C THR A 239 21.97 24.28 -28.14
N PHE A 240 20.92 23.49 -28.29
CA PHE A 240 20.13 23.41 -29.51
C PHE A 240 19.57 24.78 -29.94
N VAL A 241 18.96 25.52 -28.99
CA VAL A 241 18.45 26.89 -29.26
C VAL A 241 19.57 27.84 -29.62
N GLY A 242 20.75 27.67 -29.00
CA GLY A 242 21.96 28.45 -29.35
C GLY A 242 22.44 28.20 -30.78
N GLU A 243 22.50 26.96 -31.22
CA GLU A 243 22.86 26.56 -32.58
C GLU A 243 21.86 27.06 -33.62
N LEU A 244 20.55 26.91 -33.35
CA LEU A 244 19.49 27.49 -34.21
C LEU A 244 19.67 28.98 -34.38
N ARG A 245 19.94 29.71 -33.29
CA ARG A 245 20.18 31.18 -33.35
C ARG A 245 21.38 31.52 -34.20
N GLN A 246 22.44 30.72 -34.12
CA GLN A 246 23.64 30.91 -34.96
C GLN A 246 23.33 30.68 -36.44
N ILE A 247 22.61 29.60 -36.77
CA ILE A 247 22.17 29.28 -38.14
C ILE A 247 21.31 30.44 -38.71
N MET A 248 20.36 30.94 -37.93
CA MET A 248 19.50 32.07 -38.37
C MET A 248 20.30 33.34 -38.60
N ARG A 249 21.29 33.64 -37.76
CA ARG A 249 22.18 34.79 -37.97
C ARG A 249 23.03 34.63 -39.23
N SER A 250 23.57 33.45 -39.47
CA SER A 250 24.34 33.18 -40.69
C SER A 250 23.46 33.27 -41.96
N ALA A 251 22.23 32.76 -41.89
CA ALA A 251 21.29 32.88 -42.99
C ALA A 251 20.92 34.34 -43.28
N GLN A 252 20.70 35.16 -42.25
CA GLN A 252 20.41 36.57 -42.38
C GLN A 252 21.60 37.36 -42.99
N ALA A 253 22.83 37.07 -42.54
CA ALA A 253 24.05 37.66 -43.10
C ALA A 253 24.20 37.29 -44.58
N CYS A 254 24.03 36.00 -44.95
CA CYS A 254 24.06 35.56 -46.33
C CYS A 254 22.98 36.21 -47.20
N ALA A 255 21.75 36.36 -46.69
CA ALA A 255 20.67 37.08 -47.41
C ALA A 255 21.01 38.53 -47.64
N THR A 256 21.65 39.22 -46.67
CA THR A 256 22.11 40.59 -46.82
C THR A 256 23.23 40.70 -47.85
N GLU A 257 24.17 39.77 -47.88
CA GLU A 257 25.23 39.72 -48.89
C GLU A 257 24.70 39.48 -50.30
N VAL A 258 23.75 38.52 -50.45
CA VAL A 258 23.07 38.29 -51.74
C VAL A 258 22.30 39.52 -52.22
N ALA A 259 21.63 40.23 -51.34
CA ALA A 259 20.96 41.48 -51.67
C ALA A 259 21.96 42.54 -52.16
N GLY A 260 23.11 42.69 -51.52
CA GLY A 260 24.19 43.60 -51.93
C GLY A 260 24.80 43.24 -53.28
N LEU A 261 25.07 41.93 -53.50
CA LEU A 261 25.54 41.45 -54.80
C LEU A 261 24.50 41.66 -55.90
N SER A 262 23.21 41.48 -55.63
CA SER A 262 22.11 41.72 -56.56
C SER A 262 22.02 43.20 -56.97
N ASP A 263 22.19 44.15 -56.04
CA ASP A 263 22.26 45.57 -56.33
C ASP A 263 23.49 45.93 -57.21
N THR A 264 24.61 45.35 -56.92
CA THR A 264 25.84 45.51 -57.69
C THR A 264 25.68 44.99 -59.13
N MET A 265 25.11 43.77 -59.27
CA MET A 265 24.79 43.24 -60.61
C MET A 265 23.82 44.09 -61.39
N TRP A 266 22.78 44.57 -60.71
CA TRP A 266 21.80 45.50 -61.39
C TRP A 266 22.49 46.77 -61.92
N ARG A 267 23.35 47.39 -61.12
CA ARG A 267 24.14 48.60 -61.55
C ARG A 267 25.05 48.27 -62.74
N ALA A 268 25.79 47.17 -62.66
CA ALA A 268 26.67 46.75 -63.75
C ALA A 268 25.85 46.41 -65.04
N SER A 269 24.66 45.83 -64.91
CA SER A 269 23.76 45.58 -66.03
C SER A 269 23.27 46.87 -66.70
N VAL A 270 22.90 47.86 -65.87
CA VAL A 270 22.49 49.21 -66.37
C VAL A 270 23.63 49.90 -67.08
N GLU A 271 24.88 49.87 -66.55
CA GLU A 271 26.08 50.43 -67.16
C GLU A 271 26.39 49.71 -68.48
N ASN A 272 26.33 48.42 -68.50
CA ASN A 272 26.53 47.65 -69.74
C ASN A 272 25.51 47.96 -70.82
N SER A 273 24.22 48.14 -70.47
CA SER A 273 23.19 48.57 -71.37
C SER A 273 23.51 49.92 -72.02
N LYS A 274 23.99 50.91 -71.23
CA LYS A 274 24.44 52.20 -71.77
C LYS A 274 25.65 52.07 -72.68
N ALA A 275 26.62 51.19 -72.36
CA ALA A 275 27.76 50.94 -73.20
C ALA A 275 27.38 50.28 -74.53
N VAL A 276 26.37 49.35 -74.51
CA VAL A 276 25.81 48.73 -75.72
C VAL A 276 25.10 49.79 -76.62
N GLU A 277 24.35 50.68 -76.01
CA GLU A 277 23.70 51.80 -76.75
C GLU A 277 24.74 52.74 -77.42
N TYR A 278 25.77 53.10 -76.62
CA TYR A 278 26.87 53.90 -77.18
C TYR A 278 27.59 53.23 -78.33
N ASN A 279 27.88 51.91 -78.19
CA ASN A 279 28.52 51.12 -79.27
C ASN A 279 27.60 51.02 -80.52
N ALA A 280 26.29 50.92 -80.33
CA ALA A 280 25.38 50.90 -81.48
C ALA A 280 25.37 52.23 -82.25
N VAL A 281 25.42 53.39 -81.54
CA VAL A 281 25.55 54.68 -82.17
C VAL A 281 26.94 54.82 -82.88
N ALA A 282 28.01 54.35 -82.25
CA ALA A 282 29.32 54.38 -82.85
C ALA A 282 29.41 53.54 -84.15
N ILE A 283 28.83 52.33 -84.12
CA ILE A 283 28.76 51.46 -85.30
C ILE A 283 27.95 52.11 -86.42
N THR A 284 26.83 52.71 -86.08
CA THR A 284 26.00 53.45 -87.07
C THR A 284 26.82 54.58 -87.71
N ASN A 285 27.59 55.33 -86.93
CA ASN A 285 28.45 56.43 -87.44
C ASN A 285 29.58 55.88 -88.35
N VAL A 286 30.21 54.77 -87.93
CA VAL A 286 31.23 54.10 -88.75
C VAL A 286 30.65 53.58 -90.05
N ALA A 287 29.45 52.99 -90.04
CA ALA A 287 28.76 52.55 -91.28
C ALA A 287 28.40 53.75 -92.21
N ALA A 288 27.97 54.91 -91.66
CA ALA A 288 27.71 56.10 -92.44
C ALA A 288 29.00 56.64 -93.09
N HIS A 289 30.07 56.72 -92.36
CA HIS A 289 31.36 57.18 -92.89
C HIS A 289 31.96 56.19 -93.93
N ALA A 290 31.79 54.88 -93.73
CA ALA A 290 32.20 53.88 -94.69
C ALA A 290 31.42 53.99 -96.02
N SER A 291 30.10 54.29 -95.93
CA SER A 291 29.25 54.55 -97.14
C SER A 291 29.64 55.84 -97.88
N GLU A 292 29.97 56.88 -97.09
CA GLU A 292 30.45 58.22 -97.68
C GLU A 292 31.82 58.04 -98.37
N GLN A 293 32.66 57.15 -97.82
CA GLN A 293 33.95 56.87 -98.41
C GLN A 293 33.84 56.08 -99.70
N ASP A 294 32.89 55.14 -99.82
CA ASP A 294 32.60 54.36 -101.01
C ASP A 294 32.03 55.22 -102.14
N GLU A 295 31.24 56.27 -101.83
CA GLU A 295 30.71 57.20 -102.75
C GLU A 295 31.77 58.17 -103.29
N ASN A 296 32.85 58.40 -102.56
CA ASN A 296 33.99 59.26 -102.95
C ASN A 296 35.06 58.52 -103.78
N ILE A 297 34.94 57.19 -103.95
CA ILE A 297 35.88 56.36 -104.75
C ILE A 297 35.29 56.00 -106.13
N GLN A 298 34.03 56.27 -106.45
CA GLN A 298 33.44 56.18 -107.78
C GLN A 298 33.58 57.46 -108.54
#